data_192fe28688bf8f9a30e5e2979af60f58
#
_entry.id   192fe28688bf8f9a30e5e2979af60f58
#
_cell.length_a   1.000
_cell.length_b   1.000
_cell.length_c   1.000
_cell.angle_alpha   90.00
_cell.angle_beta   90.00
_cell.angle_gamma   90.00
#
_symmetry.space_group_name_H-M   'P 1'
#
loop_
_entity.id
_entity.type
_entity.pdbx_description
1 polymer ?
#
loop_
_entity_poly.entity_id
_entity_poly.type
_entity_poly.pdbx_seq_one_letter_code
_entity_poly.pdbx_strand_id
1 'polypeptide(L)'
;MSIMADAALDLRLRKAAAAWLAERALRQQELATKEELAQFTFEGRRVALLDPQRGIRKPAFLDAALSIRTTFTPPGHPPPYEDREGPDGLLRYKYRGNDPNHHENIALRRAYQHQLPLIWFVGIAPALYLPRYPVWLIADEPEQLQFAVALDEAQRLIQPGGVVDTDRRRYIERLTKLRLHQPVFRARVIQAYGTTCAICRLRHRSLLDAAHIIPDGQPAGDPIVPNGLALCKIHHAAFDQNIIGIRPDYRVEVRSDILIEIDGPMLRHGIQEMHGCQIALPRERSAHPHRQRLEARYEKFRAAA
;
A
#
# COMPACT_ATOMS: atom_id res chain seq x y z
N MET A 1 -23.52 -30.18 -17.40
CA MET A 1 -22.04 -30.32 -17.43
C MET A 1 -21.27 -28.99 -17.58
N SER A 2 -21.86 -27.92 -18.09
CA SER A 2 -21.19 -26.62 -18.31
C SER A 2 -20.78 -25.85 -17.02
N ILE A 3 -21.66 -25.71 -16.04
CA ILE A 3 -21.45 -24.84 -14.84
C ILE A 3 -20.32 -25.35 -13.94
N MET A 4 -20.15 -26.64 -13.73
CA MET A 4 -19.06 -27.20 -12.91
C MET A 4 -17.68 -27.07 -13.58
N ALA A 5 -17.63 -27.20 -14.92
CA ALA A 5 -16.40 -27.01 -15.68
C ALA A 5 -15.93 -25.56 -15.65
N ASP A 6 -16.87 -24.61 -15.70
CA ASP A 6 -16.57 -23.15 -15.61
C ASP A 6 -16.08 -22.73 -14.23
N ALA A 7 -16.63 -23.29 -13.15
CA ALA A 7 -16.19 -23.02 -11.78
C ALA A 7 -14.76 -23.56 -11.51
N ALA A 8 -14.43 -24.75 -12.05
CA ALA A 8 -13.10 -25.31 -11.94
C ALA A 8 -12.06 -24.51 -12.73
N LEU A 9 -12.42 -23.99 -13.91
CA LEU A 9 -11.59 -23.12 -14.73
C LEU A 9 -11.31 -21.79 -14.00
N ASP A 10 -12.34 -21.16 -13.44
CA ASP A 10 -12.21 -19.91 -12.67
C ASP A 10 -11.24 -20.08 -11.49
N LEU A 11 -11.39 -21.16 -10.71
CA LEU A 11 -10.51 -21.42 -9.57
C LEU A 11 -9.05 -21.65 -10.00
N ARG A 12 -8.80 -22.40 -11.10
CA ARG A 12 -7.46 -22.61 -11.64
C ARG A 12 -6.83 -21.29 -12.10
N LEU A 13 -7.59 -20.45 -12.81
CA LEU A 13 -7.12 -19.13 -13.23
C LEU A 13 -6.70 -18.25 -12.03
N ARG A 14 -7.54 -18.16 -10.98
CA ARG A 14 -7.23 -17.38 -9.77
C ARG A 14 -5.98 -17.90 -9.07
N LYS A 15 -5.82 -19.20 -8.94
CA LYS A 15 -4.61 -19.81 -8.38
C LYS A 15 -3.37 -19.51 -9.21
N ALA A 16 -3.46 -19.61 -10.53
CA ALA A 16 -2.36 -19.30 -11.45
C ALA A 16 -1.96 -17.81 -11.39
N ALA A 17 -2.95 -16.91 -11.35
CA ALA A 17 -2.71 -15.47 -11.22
C ALA A 17 -2.04 -15.14 -9.88
N ALA A 18 -2.52 -15.73 -8.78
CA ALA A 18 -1.91 -15.56 -7.44
C ALA A 18 -0.47 -16.08 -7.41
N ALA A 19 -0.21 -17.26 -7.98
CA ALA A 19 1.13 -17.84 -8.05
C ALA A 19 2.09 -16.95 -8.88
N TRP A 20 1.64 -16.44 -10.02
CA TRP A 20 2.42 -15.53 -10.85
C TRP A 20 2.78 -14.22 -10.12
N LEU A 21 1.83 -13.65 -9.39
CA LEU A 21 2.09 -12.46 -8.57
C LEU A 21 3.05 -12.76 -7.40
N ALA A 22 2.91 -13.93 -6.75
CA ALA A 22 3.80 -14.36 -5.68
C ALA A 22 5.24 -14.54 -6.18
N GLU A 23 5.44 -15.16 -7.34
CA GLU A 23 6.75 -15.32 -7.97
C GLU A 23 7.40 -13.96 -8.25
N ARG A 24 6.64 -12.98 -8.77
CA ARG A 24 7.12 -11.62 -8.97
C ARG A 24 7.57 -10.97 -7.66
N ALA A 25 6.78 -11.13 -6.59
CA ALA A 25 7.12 -10.59 -5.26
C ALA A 25 8.41 -11.20 -4.71
N LEU A 26 8.63 -12.51 -4.87
CA LEU A 26 9.88 -13.17 -4.50
C LEU A 26 11.10 -12.61 -5.25
N ARG A 27 10.93 -12.20 -6.50
CA ARG A 27 11.95 -11.52 -7.31
C ARG A 27 12.06 -10.01 -7.00
N GLN A 28 11.49 -9.52 -5.91
CA GLN A 28 11.45 -8.10 -5.49
C GLN A 28 10.70 -7.19 -6.47
N GLN A 29 9.85 -7.77 -7.33
CA GLN A 29 8.96 -7.07 -8.27
C GLN A 29 7.55 -6.96 -7.69
N GLU A 30 7.43 -6.42 -6.47
CA GLU A 30 6.14 -6.28 -5.77
C GLU A 30 5.16 -5.36 -6.50
N LEU A 31 5.68 -4.38 -7.24
CA LEU A 31 4.87 -3.50 -8.08
C LEU A 31 4.78 -4.07 -9.49
N ALA A 32 3.66 -3.80 -10.14
CA ALA A 32 3.44 -4.19 -11.52
C ALA A 32 2.88 -3.02 -12.33
N THR A 33 3.39 -2.83 -13.53
CA THR A 33 2.83 -1.86 -14.48
C THR A 33 1.58 -2.44 -15.14
N LYS A 34 0.76 -1.56 -15.69
CA LYS A 34 -0.43 -1.96 -16.45
C LYS A 34 -0.07 -2.90 -17.62
N GLU A 35 1.05 -2.62 -18.29
CA GLU A 35 1.57 -3.39 -19.40
C GLU A 35 1.98 -4.80 -18.96
N GLU A 36 2.68 -4.93 -17.84
CA GLU A 36 3.07 -6.22 -17.27
C GLU A 36 1.84 -7.06 -16.87
N LEU A 37 0.84 -6.43 -16.23
CA LEU A 37 -0.41 -7.10 -15.86
C LEU A 37 -1.23 -7.58 -17.06
N ALA A 38 -1.06 -6.95 -18.21
CA ALA A 38 -1.67 -7.37 -19.46
C ALA A 38 -0.95 -8.55 -20.13
N GLN A 39 0.28 -8.91 -19.70
CA GLN A 39 1.08 -10.00 -20.28
C GLN A 39 0.87 -11.35 -19.58
N PHE A 40 0.11 -11.40 -18.48
CA PHE A 40 -0.15 -12.67 -17.81
C PHE A 40 -0.80 -13.66 -18.78
N THR A 41 -0.34 -14.91 -18.74
CA THR A 41 -0.84 -16.01 -19.56
C THR A 41 -1.38 -17.13 -18.70
N PHE A 42 -2.49 -17.68 -19.13
CA PHE A 42 -3.12 -18.84 -18.49
C PHE A 42 -3.49 -19.87 -19.56
N GLU A 43 -3.03 -21.11 -19.41
CA GLU A 43 -3.25 -22.20 -20.38
C GLU A 43 -2.96 -21.78 -21.83
N GLY A 44 -1.82 -21.09 -22.05
CA GLY A 44 -1.38 -20.62 -23.36
C GLY A 44 -2.13 -19.40 -23.91
N ARG A 45 -3.10 -18.86 -23.18
CA ARG A 45 -3.87 -17.68 -23.59
C ARG A 45 -3.49 -16.46 -22.75
N ARG A 46 -3.39 -15.30 -23.39
CA ARG A 46 -3.18 -14.03 -22.67
C ARG A 46 -4.45 -13.61 -21.95
N VAL A 47 -4.36 -13.37 -20.64
CA VAL A 47 -5.46 -12.93 -19.79
C VAL A 47 -5.00 -11.67 -19.02
N ALA A 48 -5.44 -10.50 -19.45
CA ALA A 48 -5.13 -9.26 -18.70
C ALA A 48 -5.74 -9.34 -17.29
N LEU A 49 -4.89 -9.19 -16.27
CA LEU A 49 -5.32 -9.20 -14.87
C LEU A 49 -6.00 -7.89 -14.46
N LEU A 50 -5.74 -6.80 -15.17
CA LEU A 50 -6.32 -5.48 -14.94
C LEU A 50 -7.10 -5.03 -16.19
N ASP A 51 -8.27 -4.40 -15.98
CA ASP A 51 -8.96 -3.73 -17.08
C ASP A 51 -8.25 -2.42 -17.43
N PRO A 52 -7.98 -2.13 -18.72
CA PRO A 52 -7.27 -0.92 -19.10
C PRO A 52 -7.99 0.39 -18.79
N GLN A 53 -9.32 0.38 -18.72
CA GLN A 53 -10.14 1.60 -18.57
C GLN A 53 -11.03 1.58 -17.32
N ARG A 54 -11.38 0.38 -16.82
CA ARG A 54 -12.39 0.18 -15.78
C ARG A 54 -11.77 -0.20 -14.44
N GLY A 55 -12.51 0.06 -13.36
CA GLY A 55 -12.11 -0.32 -12.00
C GLY A 55 -12.25 -1.81 -11.69
N ILE A 56 -13.10 -2.51 -12.43
CA ILE A 56 -13.45 -3.91 -12.21
C ILE A 56 -13.11 -4.72 -13.46
N ARG A 57 -12.32 -5.78 -13.30
CA ARG A 57 -11.97 -6.70 -14.37
C ARG A 57 -12.75 -8.00 -14.27
N LYS A 58 -13.55 -8.30 -15.30
CA LYS A 58 -14.17 -9.59 -15.54
C LYS A 58 -13.74 -10.10 -16.91
N PRO A 59 -12.91 -11.13 -17.02
CA PRO A 59 -12.66 -11.83 -18.30
C PRO A 59 -13.98 -12.29 -18.94
N ALA A 60 -14.06 -12.27 -20.27
CA ALA A 60 -15.31 -12.59 -20.96
C ALA A 60 -15.82 -14.02 -20.71
N PHE A 61 -14.91 -14.93 -20.44
CA PHE A 61 -15.19 -16.36 -20.17
C PHE A 61 -15.45 -16.68 -18.70
N LEU A 62 -15.43 -15.65 -17.81
CA LEU A 62 -15.79 -15.81 -16.40
C LEU A 62 -17.13 -15.12 -16.12
N ASP A 63 -17.85 -15.65 -15.16
CA ASP A 63 -19.09 -15.05 -14.66
C ASP A 63 -18.85 -14.02 -13.56
N ALA A 64 -17.82 -14.25 -12.73
CA ALA A 64 -17.45 -13.38 -11.62
C ALA A 64 -16.28 -12.47 -11.94
N ALA A 65 -16.15 -11.35 -11.21
CA ALA A 65 -14.99 -10.47 -11.29
C ALA A 65 -13.71 -11.18 -10.85
N LEU A 66 -12.59 -10.93 -11.53
CA LEU A 66 -11.26 -11.46 -11.21
C LEU A 66 -10.47 -10.48 -10.34
N SER A 67 -10.58 -9.19 -10.64
CA SER A 67 -9.83 -8.17 -9.92
C SER A 67 -10.58 -6.84 -9.83
N ILE A 68 -10.14 -6.03 -8.88
CA ILE A 68 -10.58 -4.65 -8.66
C ILE A 68 -9.37 -3.71 -8.64
N ARG A 69 -9.61 -2.43 -8.87
CA ARG A 69 -8.57 -1.41 -8.94
C ARG A 69 -8.98 -0.13 -8.22
N THR A 70 -8.07 0.39 -7.38
CA THR A 70 -8.13 1.77 -6.90
C THR A 70 -7.07 2.58 -7.65
N THR A 71 -7.50 3.67 -8.29
CA THR A 71 -6.63 4.53 -9.08
C THR A 71 -5.71 5.36 -8.18
N PHE A 72 -4.47 5.59 -8.63
CA PHE A 72 -3.58 6.52 -7.95
C PHE A 72 -4.14 7.95 -8.02
N THR A 73 -4.13 8.62 -6.88
CA THR A 73 -4.47 10.04 -6.75
C THR A 73 -3.23 10.78 -6.26
N PRO A 74 -2.76 11.80 -6.99
CA PRO A 74 -1.64 12.63 -6.54
C PRO A 74 -1.96 13.31 -5.20
N PRO A 75 -0.93 13.60 -4.37
CA PRO A 75 -1.12 14.36 -3.14
C PRO A 75 -1.84 15.70 -3.40
N GLY A 76 -2.80 16.04 -2.54
CA GLY A 76 -3.58 17.28 -2.64
C GLY A 76 -4.81 17.21 -3.56
N HIS A 77 -5.10 16.06 -4.18
CA HIS A 77 -6.32 15.85 -4.97
C HIS A 77 -7.25 14.88 -4.24
N PRO A 78 -8.57 15.07 -4.28
CA PRO A 78 -9.51 14.11 -3.74
C PRO A 78 -9.46 12.81 -4.56
N PRO A 79 -9.50 11.64 -3.92
CA PRO A 79 -9.59 10.38 -4.64
C PRO A 79 -10.92 10.28 -5.39
N PRO A 80 -10.95 9.69 -6.60
CA PRO A 80 -12.17 9.56 -7.39
C PRO A 80 -13.23 8.67 -6.74
N TYR A 81 -12.80 7.79 -5.83
CA TYR A 81 -13.64 6.94 -4.98
C TYR A 81 -13.02 6.91 -3.59
N GLU A 82 -13.86 7.10 -2.59
CA GLU A 82 -13.45 6.99 -1.19
C GLU A 82 -13.64 5.54 -0.73
N ASP A 83 -12.61 4.72 -0.96
CA ASP A 83 -12.50 3.41 -0.30
C ASP A 83 -12.21 3.69 1.18
N ARG A 84 -13.25 3.83 1.99
CA ARG A 84 -13.17 4.17 3.42
C ARG A 84 -13.38 2.96 4.30
N GLU A 85 -12.85 3.00 5.49
CA GLU A 85 -13.22 2.08 6.55
C GLU A 85 -14.66 2.35 7.00
N GLY A 86 -15.44 1.28 7.09
CA GLY A 86 -16.79 1.32 7.66
C GLY A 86 -16.75 1.43 9.19
N PRO A 87 -17.94 1.56 9.83
CA PRO A 87 -18.04 1.63 11.28
C PRO A 87 -17.54 0.36 11.99
N ASP A 88 -17.43 -0.74 11.27
CA ASP A 88 -16.90 -2.04 11.70
C ASP A 88 -15.38 -2.18 11.47
N GLY A 89 -14.70 -1.16 10.93
CA GLY A 89 -13.27 -1.16 10.60
C GLY A 89 -12.91 -1.92 9.32
N LEU A 90 -13.89 -2.51 8.63
CA LEU A 90 -13.67 -3.17 7.33
C LEU A 90 -13.65 -2.13 6.22
N LEU A 91 -12.82 -2.40 5.20
CA LEU A 91 -12.78 -1.55 4.01
C LEU A 91 -14.06 -1.67 3.19
N ARG A 92 -14.38 -0.59 2.49
CA ARG A 92 -15.48 -0.52 1.53
C ARG A 92 -14.97 -0.23 0.13
N TYR A 93 -15.37 -1.04 -0.81
CA TYR A 93 -15.12 -0.83 -2.25
C TYR A 93 -16.41 -0.35 -2.90
N LYS A 94 -16.37 0.83 -3.51
CA LYS A 94 -17.56 1.45 -4.11
C LYS A 94 -18.01 0.74 -5.38
N TYR A 95 -19.32 0.73 -5.61
CA TYR A 95 -19.90 0.30 -6.88
C TYR A 95 -19.39 1.14 -8.04
N ARG A 96 -19.44 0.56 -9.22
CA ARG A 96 -19.34 1.37 -10.42
C ARG A 96 -20.62 2.15 -10.63
N GLY A 97 -20.55 3.49 -10.53
CA GLY A 97 -21.70 4.37 -10.68
C GLY A 97 -22.81 4.11 -9.65
N ASN A 98 -24.00 4.52 -9.97
CA ASN A 98 -25.15 4.49 -9.06
C ASN A 98 -26.16 3.37 -9.38
N ASP A 99 -25.90 2.55 -10.40
CA ASP A 99 -26.77 1.42 -10.75
C ASP A 99 -26.26 0.11 -10.12
N PRO A 100 -26.98 -0.46 -9.12
CA PRO A 100 -26.63 -1.73 -8.53
C PRO A 100 -26.60 -2.89 -9.52
N ASN A 101 -27.35 -2.77 -10.63
CA ASN A 101 -27.49 -3.79 -11.66
C ASN A 101 -26.51 -3.60 -12.84
N HIS A 102 -25.61 -2.62 -12.74
CA HIS A 102 -24.55 -2.51 -13.73
C HIS A 102 -23.74 -3.82 -13.81
N HIS A 103 -23.42 -4.27 -15.03
CA HIS A 103 -22.80 -5.58 -15.27
C HIS A 103 -21.51 -5.82 -14.49
N GLU A 104 -20.72 -4.79 -14.16
CA GLU A 104 -19.52 -4.89 -13.33
C GLU A 104 -19.88 -5.11 -11.84
N ASN A 105 -20.92 -4.46 -11.33
CA ASN A 105 -21.43 -4.68 -9.98
C ASN A 105 -22.02 -6.08 -9.82
N ILE A 106 -22.74 -6.57 -10.84
CA ILE A 106 -23.21 -7.97 -10.89
C ILE A 106 -22.03 -8.94 -10.85
N ALA A 107 -20.94 -8.67 -11.57
CA ALA A 107 -19.77 -9.55 -11.56
C ALA A 107 -19.08 -9.58 -10.17
N LEU A 108 -19.04 -8.47 -9.44
CA LEU A 108 -18.58 -8.44 -8.04
C LEU A 108 -19.53 -9.22 -7.13
N ARG A 109 -20.84 -9.03 -7.28
CA ARG A 109 -21.86 -9.76 -6.50
C ARG A 109 -21.73 -11.26 -6.68
N ARG A 110 -21.45 -11.74 -7.89
CA ARG A 110 -21.17 -13.16 -8.14
C ARG A 110 -19.90 -13.63 -7.46
N ALA A 111 -18.83 -12.82 -7.44
CA ALA A 111 -17.62 -13.13 -6.67
C ALA A 111 -17.92 -13.25 -5.17
N TYR A 112 -18.75 -12.36 -4.63
CA TYR A 112 -19.24 -12.43 -3.25
C TYR A 112 -20.05 -13.70 -2.99
N GLN A 113 -21.05 -13.99 -3.81
CA GLN A 113 -21.96 -15.15 -3.66
C GLN A 113 -21.22 -16.49 -3.71
N HIS A 114 -20.22 -16.60 -4.57
CA HIS A 114 -19.39 -17.80 -4.72
C HIS A 114 -18.13 -17.80 -3.83
N GLN A 115 -17.96 -16.79 -2.95
CA GLN A 115 -16.82 -16.65 -2.04
C GLN A 115 -15.47 -16.73 -2.77
N LEU A 116 -15.39 -16.17 -3.98
CA LEU A 116 -14.20 -16.22 -4.82
C LEU A 116 -13.18 -15.15 -4.40
N PRO A 117 -11.89 -15.51 -4.29
CA PRO A 117 -10.85 -14.53 -4.01
C PRO A 117 -10.63 -13.60 -5.22
N LEU A 118 -10.48 -12.31 -4.95
CA LEU A 118 -10.14 -11.29 -5.93
C LEU A 118 -8.67 -10.86 -5.76
N ILE A 119 -8.18 -10.16 -6.78
CA ILE A 119 -6.94 -9.40 -6.71
C ILE A 119 -7.30 -7.91 -6.65
N TRP A 120 -6.79 -7.18 -5.66
CA TRP A 120 -6.94 -5.73 -5.58
C TRP A 120 -5.67 -5.04 -6.03
N PHE A 121 -5.73 -4.29 -7.12
CA PHE A 121 -4.64 -3.48 -7.64
C PHE A 121 -4.73 -2.06 -7.10
N VAL A 122 -3.87 -1.72 -6.14
CA VAL A 122 -3.82 -0.40 -5.52
C VAL A 122 -2.84 0.49 -6.26
N GLY A 123 -3.30 1.63 -6.79
CA GLY A 123 -2.47 2.59 -7.52
C GLY A 123 -1.40 3.24 -6.63
N ILE A 124 -0.15 3.12 -7.04
CA ILE A 124 1.02 3.70 -6.36
C ILE A 124 1.52 4.95 -7.08
N ALA A 125 1.51 4.90 -8.41
CA ALA A 125 1.82 5.99 -9.32
C ALA A 125 0.99 5.80 -10.60
N PRO A 126 1.02 6.73 -11.56
CA PRO A 126 0.37 6.52 -12.86
C PRO A 126 0.79 5.20 -13.49
N ALA A 127 -0.18 4.36 -13.86
CA ALA A 127 -0.02 3.03 -14.46
C ALA A 127 0.84 2.02 -13.65
N LEU A 128 1.13 2.28 -12.37
CA LEU A 128 1.89 1.42 -11.48
C LEU A 128 1.04 1.01 -10.28
N TYR A 129 0.98 -0.29 -10.00
CA TYR A 129 0.08 -0.87 -9.02
C TYR A 129 0.80 -1.78 -8.02
N LEU A 130 0.30 -1.80 -6.79
CA LEU A 130 0.62 -2.80 -5.77
C LEU A 130 -0.50 -3.83 -5.73
N PRO A 131 -0.27 -5.08 -6.14
CA PRO A 131 -1.26 -6.15 -6.00
C PRO A 131 -1.45 -6.53 -4.53
N ARG A 132 -2.71 -6.66 -4.11
CA ARG A 132 -3.12 -7.24 -2.82
C ARG A 132 -4.01 -8.44 -3.11
N TYR A 133 -3.61 -9.59 -2.62
CA TYR A 133 -4.32 -10.86 -2.87
C TYR A 133 -3.94 -11.91 -1.83
N PRO A 134 -4.82 -12.87 -1.53
CA PRO A 134 -6.23 -12.83 -1.90
C PRO A 134 -6.98 -11.75 -1.11
N VAL A 135 -8.03 -11.18 -1.71
CA VAL A 135 -9.03 -10.35 -1.01
C VAL A 135 -10.42 -10.90 -1.31
N TRP A 136 -11.37 -10.72 -0.42
CA TRP A 136 -12.73 -11.24 -0.57
C TRP A 136 -13.76 -10.14 -0.35
N LEU A 137 -14.88 -10.24 -1.07
CA LEU A 137 -16.08 -9.50 -0.72
C LEU A 137 -16.85 -10.31 0.31
N ILE A 138 -17.24 -9.68 1.42
CA ILE A 138 -17.90 -10.33 2.55
C ILE A 138 -19.30 -9.79 2.84
N ALA A 139 -19.67 -8.66 2.23
CA ALA A 139 -21.04 -8.17 2.17
C ALA A 139 -21.27 -7.35 0.91
N ASP A 140 -22.52 -7.35 0.45
CA ASP A 140 -23.07 -6.45 -0.55
C ASP A 140 -23.98 -5.43 0.16
N GLU A 141 -23.66 -4.14 0.08
CA GLU A 141 -24.35 -3.04 0.74
C GLU A 141 -24.97 -2.10 -0.32
N PRO A 142 -26.06 -2.52 -0.99
CA PRO A 142 -26.60 -1.81 -2.16
C PRO A 142 -27.17 -0.42 -1.83
N GLU A 143 -27.65 -0.20 -0.62
CA GLU A 143 -28.14 1.11 -0.17
C GLU A 143 -27.01 2.16 -0.10
N GLN A 144 -25.78 1.72 0.23
CA GLN A 144 -24.59 2.54 0.29
C GLN A 144 -23.75 2.45 -0.99
N LEU A 145 -24.21 1.68 -2.00
CA LEU A 145 -23.53 1.42 -3.27
C LEU A 145 -22.08 0.93 -3.09
N GLN A 146 -21.90 -0.10 -2.28
CA GLN A 146 -20.57 -0.59 -1.93
C GLN A 146 -20.54 -2.07 -1.53
N PHE A 147 -19.34 -2.65 -1.49
CA PHE A 147 -19.06 -3.96 -0.94
C PHE A 147 -18.12 -3.85 0.26
N ALA A 148 -18.34 -4.65 1.30
CA ALA A 148 -17.36 -4.84 2.36
C ALA A 148 -16.26 -5.81 1.91
N VAL A 149 -15.00 -5.47 2.21
CA VAL A 149 -13.82 -6.20 1.73
C VAL A 149 -13.03 -6.75 2.92
N ALA A 150 -12.68 -8.03 2.84
CA ALA A 150 -11.73 -8.69 3.73
C ALA A 150 -10.36 -8.84 3.03
N LEU A 151 -9.30 -8.50 3.74
CA LEU A 151 -7.91 -8.58 3.27
C LEU A 151 -7.19 -9.86 3.70
N ASP A 152 -7.82 -10.67 4.55
CA ASP A 152 -7.33 -11.98 4.98
C ASP A 152 -8.45 -12.89 5.48
N GLU A 153 -8.11 -14.15 5.76
CA GLU A 153 -9.06 -15.15 6.24
C GLU A 153 -9.70 -14.79 7.60
N ALA A 154 -8.98 -14.08 8.49
CA ALA A 154 -9.53 -13.71 9.79
C ALA A 154 -10.64 -12.66 9.63
N GLN A 155 -10.46 -11.70 8.71
CA GLN A 155 -11.49 -10.71 8.39
C GLN A 155 -12.72 -11.33 7.68
N ARG A 156 -12.57 -12.45 6.97
CA ARG A 156 -13.73 -13.15 6.33
C ARG A 156 -14.77 -13.66 7.34
N LEU A 157 -14.34 -13.95 8.58
CA LEU A 157 -15.22 -14.44 9.63
C LEU A 157 -16.01 -13.32 10.33
N ILE A 158 -15.81 -12.07 9.92
CA ILE A 158 -16.49 -10.92 10.50
C ILE A 158 -17.83 -10.72 9.79
N GLN A 159 -18.88 -10.52 10.55
CA GLN A 159 -20.19 -10.13 10.01
C GLN A 159 -20.25 -8.62 9.84
N PRO A 160 -20.28 -8.09 8.60
CA PRO A 160 -20.39 -6.66 8.35
C PRO A 160 -21.70 -6.09 8.89
N GLY A 161 -21.64 -4.83 9.38
CA GLY A 161 -22.84 -4.12 9.89
C GLY A 161 -23.30 -4.54 11.29
N GLY A 162 -22.67 -5.54 11.92
CA GLY A 162 -22.93 -5.90 13.31
C GLY A 162 -22.30 -4.89 14.28
N VAL A 163 -22.84 -4.83 15.53
CA VAL A 163 -22.19 -4.11 16.62
C VAL A 163 -20.90 -4.87 16.95
N VAL A 164 -19.77 -4.28 16.53
CA VAL A 164 -18.45 -4.82 16.81
C VAL A 164 -17.97 -4.19 18.12
N ASP A 165 -17.59 -5.01 19.10
CA ASP A 165 -17.00 -4.50 20.32
C ASP A 165 -15.68 -3.75 20.01
N THR A 166 -15.27 -2.87 20.92
CA THR A 166 -14.13 -1.98 20.71
C THR A 166 -12.82 -2.73 20.43
N ASP A 167 -12.61 -3.89 21.06
CA ASP A 167 -11.36 -4.65 20.91
C ASP A 167 -11.32 -5.36 19.55
N ARG A 168 -12.44 -5.91 19.12
CA ARG A 168 -12.58 -6.53 17.80
C ARG A 168 -12.41 -5.51 16.68
N ARG A 169 -12.98 -4.32 16.84
CA ARG A 169 -12.81 -3.20 15.89
C ARG A 169 -11.34 -2.80 15.79
N ARG A 170 -10.65 -2.59 16.91
CA ARG A 170 -9.19 -2.28 16.93
C ARG A 170 -8.36 -3.37 16.26
N TYR A 171 -8.73 -4.64 16.43
CA TYR A 171 -8.06 -5.75 15.77
C TYR A 171 -8.23 -5.68 14.25
N ILE A 172 -9.45 -5.40 13.75
CA ILE A 172 -9.74 -5.26 12.31
C ILE A 172 -8.96 -4.08 11.71
N GLU A 173 -9.02 -2.91 12.34
CA GLU A 173 -8.28 -1.71 11.93
C GLU A 173 -6.77 -1.98 11.88
N ARG A 174 -6.24 -2.69 12.87
CA ARG A 174 -4.82 -3.09 12.89
C ARG A 174 -4.47 -4.02 11.72
N LEU A 175 -5.31 -4.99 11.39
CA LEU A 175 -5.09 -5.87 10.23
C LEU A 175 -5.14 -5.10 8.92
N THR A 176 -6.12 -4.22 8.74
CA THR A 176 -6.24 -3.34 7.58
C THR A 176 -4.99 -2.48 7.40
N LYS A 177 -4.53 -1.88 8.49
CA LYS A 177 -3.30 -1.09 8.51
C LYS A 177 -2.08 -1.91 8.08
N LEU A 178 -1.88 -3.10 8.66
CA LEU A 178 -0.75 -3.97 8.34
C LEU A 178 -0.80 -4.52 6.91
N ARG A 179 -2.00 -4.88 6.44
CA ARG A 179 -2.18 -5.56 5.16
C ARG A 179 -2.30 -4.62 3.97
N LEU A 180 -2.77 -3.40 4.17
CA LEU A 180 -2.98 -2.45 3.09
C LEU A 180 -2.24 -1.12 3.31
N HIS A 181 -2.51 -0.39 4.40
CA HIS A 181 -2.04 1.00 4.53
C HIS A 181 -0.51 1.10 4.61
N GLN A 182 0.15 0.28 5.43
CA GLN A 182 1.61 0.31 5.54
C GLN A 182 2.34 -0.11 4.25
N PRO A 183 1.97 -1.21 3.56
CA PRO A 183 2.57 -1.55 2.27
C PRO A 183 2.34 -0.50 1.18
N VAL A 184 1.15 0.13 1.14
CA VAL A 184 0.84 1.20 0.18
C VAL A 184 1.66 2.45 0.49
N PHE A 185 1.71 2.87 1.76
CA PHE A 185 2.54 3.99 2.21
C PHE A 185 4.01 3.77 1.84
N ARG A 186 4.57 2.60 2.21
CA ARG A 186 5.95 2.24 1.87
C ARG A 186 6.20 2.31 0.37
N ALA A 187 5.32 1.74 -0.43
CA ALA A 187 5.47 1.73 -1.88
C ALA A 187 5.45 3.15 -2.48
N ARG A 188 4.52 3.99 -2.03
CA ARG A 188 4.39 5.38 -2.48
C ARG A 188 5.59 6.24 -2.10
N VAL A 189 6.04 6.14 -0.84
CA VAL A 189 7.22 6.89 -0.37
C VAL A 189 8.45 6.46 -1.15
N ILE A 190 8.77 5.18 -1.23
CA ILE A 190 9.95 4.69 -1.98
C ILE A 190 9.88 5.11 -3.45
N GLN A 191 8.70 5.06 -4.07
CA GLN A 191 8.50 5.49 -5.46
C GLN A 191 8.72 7.01 -5.62
N ALA A 192 8.21 7.83 -4.71
CA ALA A 192 8.39 9.29 -4.77
C ALA A 192 9.87 9.71 -4.68
N TYR A 193 10.69 8.95 -3.93
CA TYR A 193 12.14 9.17 -3.83
C TYR A 193 12.96 8.46 -4.93
N GLY A 194 12.30 7.95 -5.98
CA GLY A 194 13.00 7.27 -7.07
C GLY A 194 13.78 6.03 -6.63
N THR A 195 13.25 5.28 -5.64
CA THR A 195 13.89 4.07 -5.08
C THR A 195 15.30 4.37 -4.56
N THR A 196 15.46 5.46 -3.81
CA THR A 196 16.74 5.93 -3.29
C THR A 196 16.61 6.34 -1.83
N CYS A 197 17.58 5.96 -0.99
CA CYS A 197 17.66 6.46 0.39
C CYS A 197 17.86 7.98 0.39
N ALA A 198 17.02 8.70 1.13
CA ALA A 198 17.09 10.17 1.20
C ALA A 198 18.43 10.67 1.75
N ILE A 199 19.11 9.91 2.62
CA ILE A 199 20.37 10.29 3.25
C ILE A 199 21.58 9.82 2.42
N CYS A 200 21.83 8.50 2.34
CA CYS A 200 23.05 7.96 1.72
C CYS A 200 22.95 7.62 0.24
N ARG A 201 21.81 7.84 -0.40
CA ARG A 201 21.58 7.56 -1.83
C ARG A 201 21.63 6.08 -2.21
N LEU A 202 21.60 5.14 -1.28
CA LEU A 202 21.51 3.71 -1.57
C LEU A 202 20.28 3.41 -2.42
N ARG A 203 20.45 2.63 -3.52
CA ARG A 203 19.39 2.33 -4.52
C ARG A 203 18.91 0.87 -4.50
N HIS A 204 19.09 0.18 -3.40
CA HIS A 204 18.64 -1.20 -3.26
C HIS A 204 17.25 -1.26 -2.63
N ARG A 205 16.21 -1.50 -3.44
CA ARG A 205 14.80 -1.50 -2.99
C ARG A 205 14.55 -2.38 -1.76
N SER A 206 15.15 -3.58 -1.71
CA SER A 206 15.02 -4.51 -0.58
C SER A 206 15.58 -3.98 0.75
N LEU A 207 16.55 -3.06 0.66
CA LEU A 207 17.16 -2.40 1.81
C LEU A 207 16.51 -1.06 2.16
N LEU A 208 15.52 -0.60 1.37
CA LEU A 208 14.80 0.64 1.63
C LEU A 208 13.51 0.37 2.40
N ASP A 209 13.14 1.35 3.21
CA ASP A 209 11.89 1.41 3.93
C ASP A 209 11.32 2.84 3.93
N ALA A 210 10.07 2.98 4.37
CA ALA A 210 9.44 4.28 4.56
C ALA A 210 9.35 4.58 6.06
N ALA A 211 10.19 5.51 6.52
CA ALA A 211 10.12 6.03 7.87
C ALA A 211 9.00 7.08 7.96
N HIS A 212 8.12 6.98 8.96
CA HIS A 212 7.19 8.04 9.27
C HIS A 212 7.92 9.21 9.97
N ILE A 213 7.65 10.43 9.54
CA ILE A 213 8.15 11.64 10.24
C ILE A 213 7.39 11.77 11.57
N ILE A 214 6.07 11.85 11.50
CA ILE A 214 5.18 11.74 12.67
C ILE A 214 4.63 10.31 12.67
N PRO A 215 4.83 9.56 13.78
CA PRO A 215 4.38 8.17 13.88
C PRO A 215 2.89 8.02 13.57
N ASP A 216 2.57 6.93 12.87
CA ASP A 216 1.21 6.54 12.57
C ASP A 216 0.41 6.30 13.88
N GLY A 217 -0.81 6.82 13.93
CA GLY A 217 -1.65 6.83 15.13
C GLY A 217 -1.49 8.07 16.03
N GLN A 218 -0.55 8.98 15.75
CA GLN A 218 -0.50 10.31 16.37
C GLN A 218 -1.26 11.34 15.52
N PRO A 219 -1.72 12.44 16.11
CA PRO A 219 -2.25 13.57 15.34
C PRO A 219 -1.24 14.00 14.26
N ALA A 220 -1.70 14.21 13.02
CA ALA A 220 -0.87 14.48 11.84
C ALA A 220 0.05 13.32 11.39
N GLY A 221 -0.13 12.09 11.91
CA GLY A 221 0.62 10.88 11.53
C GLY A 221 0.10 10.16 10.27
N ASP A 222 -0.69 10.83 9.42
CA ASP A 222 -1.30 10.22 8.23
C ASP A 222 -0.28 9.50 7.34
N PRO A 223 -0.62 8.33 6.75
CA PRO A 223 0.27 7.57 5.87
C PRO A 223 0.32 8.17 4.46
N ILE A 224 0.74 9.43 4.36
CA ILE A 224 0.90 10.20 3.12
C ILE A 224 2.38 10.46 2.83
N VAL A 225 2.73 10.61 1.54
CA VAL A 225 4.14 10.80 1.13
C VAL A 225 4.82 11.97 1.85
N PRO A 226 4.20 13.15 2.05
CA PRO A 226 4.81 14.25 2.82
C PRO A 226 5.06 13.97 4.31
N ASN A 227 4.54 12.88 4.85
CA ASN A 227 4.86 12.36 6.19
C ASN A 227 5.86 11.20 6.16
N GLY A 228 6.52 10.97 5.02
CA GLY A 228 7.41 9.83 4.82
C GLY A 228 8.79 10.21 4.32
N LEU A 229 9.77 9.42 4.73
CA LEU A 229 11.16 9.49 4.25
C LEU A 229 11.55 8.11 3.71
N ALA A 230 12.06 8.02 2.48
CA ALA A 230 12.67 6.78 2.01
C ALA A 230 14.07 6.65 2.61
N LEU A 231 14.25 5.72 3.52
CA LEU A 231 15.51 5.49 4.22
C LEU A 231 15.98 4.05 4.03
N CYS A 232 17.30 3.82 4.00
CA CYS A 232 17.81 2.46 4.13
C CYS A 232 17.62 1.95 5.57
N LYS A 233 17.70 0.63 5.78
CA LYS A 233 17.45 0.00 7.09
C LYS A 233 18.29 0.62 8.22
N ILE A 234 19.55 0.99 7.93
CA ILE A 234 20.45 1.63 8.93
C ILE A 234 19.92 3.04 9.26
N HIS A 235 19.66 3.87 8.24
CA HIS A 235 19.20 5.24 8.48
C HIS A 235 17.79 5.30 9.06
N HIS A 236 16.91 4.34 8.73
CA HIS A 236 15.60 4.24 9.35
C HIS A 236 15.73 3.93 10.85
N ALA A 237 16.52 2.93 11.22
CA ALA A 237 16.78 2.60 12.62
C ALA A 237 17.43 3.78 13.37
N ALA A 238 18.44 4.42 12.78
CA ALA A 238 19.10 5.58 13.37
C ALA A 238 18.15 6.79 13.58
N PHE A 239 17.23 7.02 12.63
CA PHE A 239 16.21 8.04 12.74
C PHE A 239 15.20 7.74 13.86
N ASP A 240 14.71 6.50 13.94
CA ASP A 240 13.75 6.10 14.98
C ASP A 240 14.34 6.16 16.39
N GLN A 241 15.64 5.82 16.53
CA GLN A 241 16.38 5.85 17.80
C GLN A 241 16.93 7.23 18.17
N ASN A 242 16.58 8.30 17.43
CA ASN A 242 17.14 9.64 17.63
C ASN A 242 18.70 9.68 17.63
N ILE A 243 19.34 8.79 16.89
CA ILE A 243 20.78 8.87 16.59
C ILE A 243 21.01 9.97 15.55
N ILE A 244 20.08 10.07 14.57
CA ILE A 244 20.04 11.14 13.59
C ILE A 244 18.71 11.89 13.66
N GLY A 245 18.76 13.21 13.44
CA GLY A 245 17.61 14.07 13.20
C GLY A 245 17.64 14.64 11.79
N ILE A 246 16.48 15.05 11.29
CA ILE A 246 16.37 15.79 10.03
C ILE A 246 15.71 17.12 10.33
N ARG A 247 16.44 18.20 10.10
CA ARG A 247 16.01 19.58 10.35
C ARG A 247 14.93 20.01 9.32
N PRO A 248 14.12 21.03 9.66
CA PRO A 248 13.12 21.57 8.72
C PRO A 248 13.69 22.14 7.41
N ASP A 249 15.00 22.48 7.40
CA ASP A 249 15.74 22.89 6.21
C ASP A 249 16.30 21.71 5.40
N TYR A 250 15.87 20.48 5.75
CA TYR A 250 16.26 19.23 5.10
C TYR A 250 17.73 18.80 5.30
N ARG A 251 18.37 19.26 6.35
CA ARG A 251 19.72 18.83 6.73
C ARG A 251 19.68 17.74 7.79
N VAL A 252 20.60 16.80 7.65
CA VAL A 252 20.84 15.75 8.66
C VAL A 252 21.63 16.31 9.81
N GLU A 253 21.22 15.98 11.02
CA GLU A 253 22.00 16.23 12.22
C GLU A 253 22.23 14.91 12.96
N VAL A 254 23.47 14.63 13.31
CA VAL A 254 23.86 13.46 14.09
C VAL A 254 24.08 13.91 15.53
N ARG A 255 23.60 13.14 16.49
CA ARG A 255 23.72 13.43 17.92
C ARG A 255 25.19 13.56 18.33
N SER A 256 25.49 14.49 19.23
CA SER A 256 26.86 14.92 19.57
C SER A 256 27.72 13.80 20.16
N ASP A 257 27.14 12.93 21.00
CA ASP A 257 27.84 11.77 21.55
C ASP A 257 28.24 10.74 20.47
N ILE A 258 27.39 10.57 19.47
CA ILE A 258 27.67 9.68 18.32
C ILE A 258 28.78 10.24 17.42
N LEU A 259 28.89 11.58 17.30
CA LEU A 259 29.92 12.20 16.48
C LEU A 259 31.34 11.98 17.01
N ILE A 260 31.50 11.79 18.31
CA ILE A 260 32.80 11.56 18.97
C ILE A 260 33.09 10.09 19.24
N GLU A 261 32.13 9.20 18.98
CA GLU A 261 32.28 7.76 19.18
C GLU A 261 33.26 7.17 18.16
N ILE A 262 34.11 6.25 18.64
CA ILE A 262 35.09 5.54 17.79
C ILE A 262 34.61 4.11 17.59
N ASP A 263 34.19 3.79 16.38
CA ASP A 263 33.75 2.46 15.98
C ASP A 263 34.13 2.18 14.52
N GLY A 264 33.63 1.10 13.96
CA GLY A 264 33.93 0.64 12.61
C GLY A 264 33.45 1.57 11.49
N PRO A 265 33.81 1.24 10.24
CA PRO A 265 33.58 2.11 9.08
C PRO A 265 32.09 2.44 8.84
N MET A 266 31.17 1.59 9.29
CA MET A 266 29.73 1.84 9.12
C MET A 266 29.25 2.99 9.99
N LEU A 267 29.75 3.13 11.23
CA LEU A 267 29.43 4.31 12.06
C LEU A 267 30.00 5.57 11.42
N ARG A 268 31.27 5.54 11.06
CA ARG A 268 31.96 6.72 10.47
C ARG A 268 31.32 7.14 9.15
N HIS A 269 31.35 6.29 8.15
CA HIS A 269 30.92 6.62 6.79
C HIS A 269 29.39 6.58 6.60
N GLY A 270 28.71 5.71 7.37
CA GLY A 270 27.26 5.52 7.25
C GLY A 270 26.43 6.45 8.14
N ILE A 271 26.99 7.00 9.23
CA ILE A 271 26.24 7.86 10.18
C ILE A 271 26.96 9.20 10.40
N GLN A 272 28.20 9.21 10.93
CA GLN A 272 28.87 10.44 11.34
C GLN A 272 29.10 11.40 10.16
N GLU A 273 29.56 10.90 9.00
CA GLU A 273 29.77 11.70 7.79
C GLU A 273 28.49 12.22 7.15
N MET A 274 27.32 11.75 7.59
CA MET A 274 26.03 12.29 7.14
C MET A 274 25.67 13.61 7.83
N HIS A 275 26.37 13.98 8.90
CA HIS A 275 26.13 15.24 9.61
C HIS A 275 26.27 16.45 8.67
N GLY A 276 25.28 17.34 8.70
CA GLY A 276 25.23 18.53 7.83
C GLY A 276 24.85 18.28 6.37
N CYS A 277 24.79 17.01 5.92
CA CYS A 277 24.39 16.68 4.55
C CYS A 277 22.92 17.03 4.29
N GLN A 278 22.62 17.47 3.08
CA GLN A 278 21.24 17.68 2.65
C GLN A 278 20.61 16.39 2.14
N ILE A 279 19.40 16.07 2.60
CA ILE A 279 18.69 14.90 2.12
C ILE A 279 18.23 15.05 0.67
N ALA A 280 18.05 13.89 -0.05
CA ALA A 280 17.31 13.90 -1.29
C ALA A 280 15.86 14.25 -1.03
N LEU A 281 15.26 14.98 -1.94
CA LEU A 281 13.84 15.28 -1.95
C LEU A 281 13.17 14.58 -3.13
N PRO A 282 11.88 14.23 -3.00
CA PRO A 282 11.06 13.82 -4.14
C PRO A 282 11.11 14.87 -5.24
N ARG A 283 10.98 14.43 -6.50
CA ARG A 283 10.98 15.36 -7.65
C ARG A 283 9.80 16.34 -7.59
N GLU A 284 8.64 15.83 -7.22
CA GLU A 284 7.40 16.62 -7.11
C GLU A 284 7.36 17.39 -5.78
N ARG A 285 7.21 18.71 -5.82
CA ARG A 285 7.18 19.56 -4.62
C ARG A 285 6.06 19.21 -3.64
N SER A 286 4.90 18.78 -4.13
CA SER A 286 3.77 18.32 -3.32
C SER A 286 4.06 17.05 -2.51
N ALA A 287 5.09 16.30 -2.89
CA ALA A 287 5.57 15.09 -2.21
C ALA A 287 6.73 15.37 -1.24
N HIS A 288 7.23 16.61 -1.13
CA HIS A 288 8.31 16.95 -0.20
C HIS A 288 7.89 16.72 1.25
N PRO A 289 8.81 16.31 2.13
CA PRO A 289 8.57 16.24 3.57
C PRO A 289 8.02 17.55 4.12
N HIS A 290 6.95 17.48 4.88
CA HIS A 290 6.29 18.67 5.40
C HIS A 290 7.14 19.30 6.52
N ARG A 291 7.54 20.55 6.36
CA ARG A 291 8.48 21.22 7.29
C ARG A 291 7.99 21.27 8.73
N GLN A 292 6.68 21.50 8.96
CA GLN A 292 6.13 21.49 10.32
C GLN A 292 6.18 20.10 10.97
N ARG A 293 6.02 19.02 10.18
CA ARG A 293 6.17 17.65 10.68
C ARG A 293 7.64 17.35 11.00
N LEU A 294 8.56 17.80 10.15
CA LEU A 294 10.00 17.69 10.44
C LEU A 294 10.37 18.49 11.71
N GLU A 295 9.84 19.69 11.89
CA GLU A 295 10.06 20.50 13.12
C GLU A 295 9.65 19.72 14.36
N ALA A 296 8.39 19.24 14.40
CA ALA A 296 7.87 18.50 15.54
C ALA A 296 8.68 17.20 15.82
N ARG A 297 9.18 16.54 14.78
CA ARG A 297 10.03 15.34 14.91
C ARG A 297 11.45 15.71 15.37
N TYR A 298 11.98 16.83 14.87
CA TYR A 298 13.29 17.33 15.22
C TYR A 298 13.37 17.83 16.66
N GLU A 299 12.31 18.43 17.21
CA GLU A 299 12.21 18.76 18.64
C GLU A 299 12.34 17.51 19.52
N LYS A 300 11.72 16.38 19.14
CA LYS A 300 11.89 15.10 19.85
C LYS A 300 13.33 14.60 19.78
N PHE A 301 13.99 14.73 18.63
CA PHE A 301 15.41 14.41 18.47
C PHE A 301 16.27 15.26 19.42
N ARG A 302 16.07 16.58 19.47
CA ARG A 302 16.81 17.49 20.35
C ARG A 302 16.59 17.22 21.84
N ALA A 303 15.40 16.78 22.22
CA ALA A 303 15.09 16.42 23.61
C ALA A 303 15.75 15.09 24.04
N ALA A 304 16.17 14.25 23.09
CA ALA A 304 16.85 12.97 23.34
C ALA A 304 18.38 13.06 23.14
N ALA A 305 18.90 14.23 22.70
CA ALA A 305 20.31 14.45 22.39
C ALA A 305 21.12 14.92 23.61
#